data_184854c5cf648e782dbbc5b3837345ad
#
_entry.id   184854c5cf648e782dbbc5b3837345ad
#
_cell.length_a   1.000
_cell.length_b   1.000
_cell.length_c   1.000
_cell.angle_alpha   90.00
_cell.angle_beta   90.00
_cell.angle_gamma   90.00
#
_symmetry.space_group_name_H-M   'P 1'
#
loop_
_entity.id
_entity.type
_entity.pdbx_description
1 polymer ?
#
loop_
_entity_poly.entity_id
_entity_poly.type
_entity_poly.pdbx_seq_one_letter_code
_entity_poly.pdbx_strand_id
1 'polypeptide(L)' 'DDELAALSLKRLPTVKRRLILEQIPGRRRNRLNKLLQ' A
#
# COMPACT_ATOMS: atom_id res chain seq x y z
N ASP A 1 -9.61 -4.70 -4.56
CA ASP A 1 -9.52 -3.47 -5.34
C ASP A 1 -8.38 -2.61 -4.82
N ASP A 2 -7.49 -2.21 -5.73
CA ASP A 2 -6.28 -1.49 -5.35
C ASP A 2 -6.56 -0.10 -4.79
N GLU A 3 -7.61 0.56 -5.26
CA GLU A 3 -7.95 1.89 -4.74
C GLU A 3 -8.40 1.82 -3.28
N LEU A 4 -9.24 0.84 -2.96
CA LEU A 4 -9.67 0.65 -1.58
C LEU A 4 -8.49 0.25 -0.70
N ALA A 5 -7.62 -0.61 -1.20
CA ALA A 5 -6.43 -1.01 -0.46
C ALA A 5 -5.53 0.20 -0.19
N ALA A 6 -5.33 1.05 -1.18
CA ALA A 6 -4.52 2.25 -1.01
C ALA A 6 -5.13 3.21 0.01
N LEU A 7 -6.45 3.40 -0.01
CA LEU A 7 -7.12 4.24 0.97
C LEU A 7 -6.94 3.70 2.39
N SER A 8 -7.08 2.39 2.54
CA SER A 8 -6.88 1.76 3.85
C SER A 8 -5.44 1.94 4.33
N LEU A 9 -4.47 1.79 3.44
CA LEU A 9 -3.06 1.96 3.77
C LEU A 9 -2.73 3.40 4.15
N LYS A 10 -3.37 4.36 3.50
CA LYS A 10 -3.15 5.78 3.83
C LYS A 10 -3.51 6.10 5.27
N ARG A 11 -4.47 5.39 5.84
CA ARG A 11 -4.93 5.62 7.21
C ARG A 11 -4.00 5.02 8.25
N LEU A 12 -3.08 4.16 7.83
CA LEU A 12 -2.15 3.50 8.74
C LEU A 12 -0.90 4.35 8.98
N PRO A 13 -0.27 4.22 10.17
CA PRO A 13 1.04 4.81 10.39
C PRO A 13 2.05 4.31 9.36
N THR A 14 3.04 5.16 9.05
CA THR A 14 4.03 4.85 8.02
C THR A 14 4.71 3.50 8.25
N VAL A 15 5.07 3.18 9.49
CA VAL A 15 5.76 1.92 9.81
C VAL A 15 4.87 0.72 9.48
N LYS A 16 3.62 0.76 9.91
CA LYS A 16 2.70 -0.34 9.64
C LYS A 16 2.41 -0.50 8.14
N ARG A 17 2.22 0.62 7.46
CA ARG A 17 1.99 0.63 6.02
C ARG A 17 3.15 -0.03 5.28
N ARG A 18 4.38 0.31 5.67
CA ARG A 18 5.56 -0.25 5.06
C ARG A 18 5.67 -1.75 5.27
N LEU A 19 5.37 -2.22 6.47
CA LEU A 19 5.40 -3.65 6.78
C LEU A 19 4.40 -4.43 5.91
N ILE A 20 3.22 -3.88 5.72
CA ILE A 20 2.20 -4.52 4.88
C ILE A 20 2.65 -4.55 3.43
N LEU A 21 3.19 -3.45 2.92
CA LEU A 21 3.63 -3.36 1.55
C LEU A 21 4.78 -4.34 1.24
N GLU A 22 5.63 -4.62 2.21
CA GLU A 22 6.71 -5.59 2.04
C GLU A 22 6.19 -7.00 1.76
N GLN A 23 5.00 -7.33 2.22
CA GLN A 23 4.41 -8.65 2.02
C GLN A 23 3.59 -8.77 0.74
N ILE A 24 3.44 -7.69 0.01
CA ILE A 24 2.67 -7.66 -1.23
C ILE A 24 3.61 -7.89 -2.42
N PRO A 25 3.19 -8.72 -3.43
CA PRO A 25 4.02 -8.92 -4.62
C PRO A 25 4.40 -7.61 -5.30
N GLY A 26 5.58 -7.58 -5.90
CA GLY A 26 6.17 -6.35 -6.42
C GLY A 26 5.29 -5.57 -7.38
N ARG A 27 4.59 -6.26 -8.31
CA ARG A 27 3.72 -5.59 -9.27
C ARG A 27 2.57 -4.85 -8.59
N ARG A 28 1.93 -5.52 -7.64
CA ARG A 28 0.82 -4.91 -6.92
C ARG A 28 1.33 -3.83 -5.99
N ARG A 29 2.47 -4.06 -5.36
CA ARG A 29 3.09 -3.06 -4.50
C ARG A 29 3.38 -1.78 -5.27
N ASN A 30 3.90 -1.88 -6.49
CA ASN A 30 4.17 -0.72 -7.32
C ASN A 30 2.89 0.07 -7.63
N ARG A 31 1.80 -0.63 -7.93
CA ARG A 31 0.51 0.03 -8.18
C ARG A 31 0.02 0.76 -6.94
N LEU A 32 0.10 0.09 -5.78
CA LEU A 32 -0.32 0.70 -4.53
C LEU A 32 0.52 1.92 -4.19
N ASN A 33 1.83 1.84 -4.40
CA ASN A 33 2.71 2.98 -4.15
C ASN A 33 2.34 4.18 -5.02
N LYS A 34 2.00 3.96 -6.28
CA LYS A 34 1.56 5.04 -7.15
C LYS A 34 0.28 5.68 -6.66
N LEU A 35 -0.66 4.86 -6.20
CA LEU A 35 -1.93 5.38 -5.68
C LEU A 35 -1.74 6.10 -4.35
N LEU A 36 -0.72 5.72 -3.58
CA LEU A 36 -0.45 6.35 -2.29
C LEU A 36 0.26 7.69 -2.42
N GLN A 37 0.88 7.94 -3.55
CA GLN A 37 1.48 9.24 -3.82
C GLN A 37 0.38 10.26 -4.12
#